data_5116bb6ea45ba8544a9ad427744595f6
#
_entry.id   5116bb6ea45ba8544a9ad427744595f6
#
_cell.length_a   1.000
_cell.length_b   1.000
_cell.length_c   1.000
_cell.angle_alpha   90.00
_cell.angle_beta   90.00
_cell.angle_gamma   90.00
#
_symmetry.space_group_name_H-M   'P 1'
#
loop_
_entity.id
_entity.type
_entity.pdbx_description
1 polymer ?
#
loop_
_entity_poly.entity_id
_entity_poly.type
_entity_poly.pdbx_seq_one_letter_code
_entity_poly.pdbx_strand_id
1 'polypeptide(L)'
;HLSIRRQRQMCIRDRGYEGGYTILRDYIQPKRVLRPGRATVRFETNPGQQLQTDWGEVITEIGGQETKVYFIVNQLGYSRRFHFWCANSQDAEHTYEGLIRSFEYFCGVAEEVLVDNQKSAVLAHPVNGEVRFNQRLLDLASHYGFVPKACKPYRARTKGKDERMVGYVKGNFFVRYRSFESWAHLNQLAEKWLAEEADPRIHGTLKEVVLERFEQERPLLLGLPAVRYDTAYFELRKVGWDAYIDVRGNRYSVPGELCGSTMQVRIGLDGVLRVFHGETLV
;
A
#
# COMPACT_ATOMS: atom_id res chain seq x y z
N HIS A 1 -13.76 14.23 7.22
CA HIS A 1 -13.43 15.53 7.87
C HIS A 1 -14.57 16.54 7.85
N LEU A 2 -15.40 16.58 6.80
CA LEU A 2 -16.57 17.49 6.72
C LEU A 2 -17.68 17.12 7.70
N SER A 3 -17.90 15.84 8.00
CA SER A 3 -18.91 15.37 8.94
C SER A 3 -18.60 15.76 10.40
N ILE A 4 -17.33 15.64 10.82
CA ILE A 4 -16.89 16.00 12.17
C ILE A 4 -16.93 17.52 12.38
N ARG A 5 -16.62 18.32 11.35
CA ARG A 5 -16.81 19.79 11.41
C ARG A 5 -18.29 20.17 11.53
N ARG A 6 -19.18 19.53 10.76
CA ARG A 6 -20.63 19.77 10.87
C ARG A 6 -21.20 19.38 12.24
N GLN A 7 -20.82 18.21 12.77
CA GLN A 7 -21.24 17.78 14.10
C GLN A 7 -20.76 18.73 15.21
N ARG A 8 -19.51 19.20 15.15
CA ARG A 8 -19.00 20.18 16.12
C ARG A 8 -19.70 21.54 16.00
N GLN A 9 -20.07 21.98 14.80
CA GLN A 9 -20.86 23.20 14.60
C GLN A 9 -22.29 23.05 15.13
N MET A 10 -22.94 21.90 14.95
CA MET A 10 -24.26 21.64 15.52
C MET A 10 -24.22 21.67 17.05
N CYS A 11 -23.29 20.95 17.70
CA CYS A 11 -23.17 20.95 19.17
C CYS A 11 -22.86 22.34 19.78
N ILE A 12 -22.30 23.28 19.03
CA ILE A 12 -22.02 24.63 19.48
C ILE A 12 -23.29 25.48 19.36
N ARG A 13 -24.05 25.35 18.28
CA ARG A 13 -25.33 26.04 18.07
C ARG A 13 -26.42 25.58 19.04
N ASP A 14 -26.46 24.29 19.33
CA ASP A 14 -27.41 23.69 20.30
C ASP A 14 -27.21 24.24 21.73
N ARG A 15 -26.09 24.92 22.01
CA ARG A 15 -25.77 25.61 23.26
C ARG A 15 -25.95 27.12 23.18
N GLY A 16 -26.67 27.62 22.19
CA GLY A 16 -27.03 29.04 22.06
C GLY A 16 -25.95 29.97 21.52
N TYR A 17 -24.90 29.43 20.87
CA TYR A 17 -23.91 30.28 20.25
C TYR A 17 -24.22 30.57 18.77
N GLU A 18 -24.49 31.83 18.47
CA GLU A 18 -24.89 32.28 17.12
C GLU A 18 -23.70 32.82 16.28
N GLY A 19 -22.51 32.92 16.83
CA GLY A 19 -21.33 33.43 16.15
C GLY A 19 -20.64 32.43 15.20
N GLY A 20 -19.73 32.93 14.37
CA GLY A 20 -18.92 32.10 13.46
C GLY A 20 -17.89 31.26 14.20
N TYR A 21 -17.58 30.09 13.65
CA TYR A 21 -16.55 29.17 14.19
C TYR A 21 -15.18 29.86 14.37
N THR A 22 -14.82 30.74 13.47
CA THR A 22 -13.52 31.47 13.51
C THR A 22 -13.42 32.35 14.75
N ILE A 23 -14.49 33.09 15.06
CA ILE A 23 -14.55 33.98 16.24
C ILE A 23 -14.42 33.16 17.52
N LEU A 24 -15.14 32.04 17.60
CA LEU A 24 -15.06 31.14 18.76
C LEU A 24 -13.66 30.51 18.90
N ARG A 25 -13.05 30.09 17.80
CA ARG A 25 -11.69 29.54 17.79
C ARG A 25 -10.67 30.59 18.31
N ASP A 26 -10.73 31.81 17.78
CA ASP A 26 -9.77 32.87 18.11
C ASP A 26 -9.96 33.35 19.56
N TYR A 27 -11.19 33.31 20.08
CA TYR A 27 -11.46 33.57 21.49
C TYR A 27 -10.96 32.45 22.42
N ILE A 28 -11.06 31.20 22.02
CA ILE A 28 -10.64 30.04 22.82
C ILE A 28 -9.14 29.80 22.74
N GLN A 29 -8.50 30.14 21.60
CA GLN A 29 -7.09 29.89 21.37
C GLN A 29 -6.14 30.41 22.47
N PRO A 30 -6.23 31.67 22.93
CA PRO A 30 -5.39 32.18 24.02
C PRO A 30 -5.75 31.61 25.39
N LYS A 31 -7.00 31.09 25.55
CA LYS A 31 -7.48 30.51 26.81
C LYS A 31 -7.25 29.00 26.93
N ARG A 32 -6.80 28.37 25.85
CA ARG A 32 -6.39 26.95 25.91
C ARG A 32 -5.14 26.87 26.75
N VAL A 33 -5.25 26.26 27.94
CA VAL A 33 -4.10 25.79 28.68
C VAL A 33 -3.22 24.99 27.74
N LEU A 34 -2.03 25.48 27.43
CA LEU A 34 -1.03 24.74 26.68
C LEU A 34 -0.76 23.46 27.47
N ARG A 35 -1.45 22.39 27.14
CA ARG A 35 -1.01 21.09 27.64
C ARG A 35 0.39 20.91 27.09
N PRO A 36 1.41 20.72 27.96
CA PRO A 36 2.75 20.49 27.49
C PRO A 36 2.67 19.35 26.49
N GLY A 37 3.03 19.67 25.24
CA GLY A 37 3.01 18.67 24.18
C GLY A 37 3.87 17.52 24.69
N ARG A 38 3.31 16.33 24.81
CA ARG A 38 4.13 15.16 25.12
C ARG A 38 5.21 15.12 24.07
N ALA A 39 6.47 15.21 24.51
CA ALA A 39 7.61 15.15 23.62
C ALA A 39 7.45 13.95 22.68
N THR A 40 7.38 14.24 21.37
CA THR A 40 7.29 13.19 20.37
C THR A 40 8.71 12.65 20.21
N VAL A 41 9.02 11.57 20.87
CA VAL A 41 10.25 10.83 20.62
C VAL A 41 10.12 10.29 19.18
N ARG A 42 10.94 10.85 18.27
CA ARG A 42 11.02 10.35 16.90
C ARG A 42 11.72 8.99 16.96
N PHE A 43 11.02 7.97 16.51
CA PHE A 43 11.61 6.65 16.38
C PHE A 43 12.41 6.62 15.07
N GLU A 44 13.72 6.52 15.18
CA GLU A 44 14.60 6.24 14.05
C GLU A 44 14.83 4.72 13.96
N THR A 45 14.86 4.22 12.74
CA THR A 45 15.15 2.81 12.45
C THR A 45 16.59 2.65 12.03
N ASN A 46 17.19 1.51 12.31
CA ASN A 46 18.49 1.18 11.75
C ASN A 46 18.39 0.99 10.23
N PRO A 47 19.49 1.16 9.48
CA PRO A 47 19.50 0.88 8.05
C PRO A 47 19.17 -0.59 7.78
N GLY A 48 18.34 -0.87 6.78
CA GLY A 48 17.85 -2.20 6.42
C GLY A 48 16.77 -2.78 7.34
N GLN A 49 16.49 -2.14 8.46
CA GLN A 49 15.62 -2.72 9.49
C GLN A 49 14.14 -2.73 9.10
N GLN A 50 13.58 -1.64 8.58
CA GLN A 50 12.13 -1.54 8.45
C GLN A 50 11.70 -0.85 7.15
N LEU A 51 10.72 -1.46 6.50
CA LEU A 51 9.92 -0.87 5.44
C LEU A 51 8.51 -0.61 5.98
N GLN A 52 7.92 0.52 5.63
CA GLN A 52 6.56 0.89 5.99
C GLN A 52 5.71 0.97 4.72
N THR A 53 4.49 0.44 4.78
CA THR A 53 3.55 0.44 3.64
C THR A 53 2.24 1.13 4.01
N ASP A 54 1.71 1.94 3.10
CA ASP A 54 0.40 2.59 3.23
C ASP A 54 -0.26 2.74 1.85
N TRP A 55 -1.60 2.76 1.84
CA TRP A 55 -2.39 2.98 0.63
C TRP A 55 -2.93 4.40 0.57
N GLY A 56 -2.84 4.98 -0.62
CA GLY A 56 -3.53 6.21 -0.97
C GLY A 56 -4.53 5.98 -2.10
N GLU A 57 -5.44 6.92 -2.28
CA GLU A 57 -6.37 6.94 -3.40
C GLU A 57 -6.47 8.34 -3.99
N VAL A 58 -6.69 8.44 -5.27
CA VAL A 58 -6.89 9.69 -6.01
C VAL A 58 -7.85 9.44 -7.16
N ILE A 59 -8.55 10.48 -7.59
CA ILE A 59 -9.32 10.47 -8.83
C ILE A 59 -8.50 11.23 -9.87
N THR A 60 -8.27 10.61 -11.03
CA THR A 60 -7.51 11.17 -12.14
C THR A 60 -8.05 10.63 -13.46
N GLU A 61 -7.57 11.17 -14.58
CA GLU A 61 -8.00 10.73 -15.91
C GLU A 61 -7.06 9.65 -16.45
N ILE A 62 -7.63 8.52 -16.90
CA ILE A 62 -6.91 7.45 -17.60
C ILE A 62 -7.66 7.13 -18.89
N GLY A 63 -6.99 7.25 -20.05
CA GLY A 63 -7.62 7.00 -21.36
C GLY A 63 -8.83 7.87 -21.64
N GLY A 64 -8.83 9.13 -21.16
CA GLY A 64 -9.94 10.06 -21.32
C GLY A 64 -11.12 9.82 -20.35
N GLN A 65 -10.98 8.92 -19.36
CA GLN A 65 -12.03 8.61 -18.39
C GLN A 65 -11.60 8.95 -16.96
N GLU A 66 -12.48 9.61 -16.20
CA GLU A 66 -12.27 9.84 -14.78
C GLU A 66 -12.25 8.50 -14.05
N THR A 67 -11.11 8.18 -13.45
CA THR A 67 -10.83 6.87 -12.88
C THR A 67 -10.31 7.02 -11.45
N LYS A 68 -10.83 6.20 -10.55
CA LYS A 68 -10.29 6.08 -9.20
C LYS A 68 -9.04 5.21 -9.23
N VAL A 69 -7.92 5.79 -8.86
CA VAL A 69 -6.62 5.14 -8.78
C VAL A 69 -6.27 4.91 -7.32
N TYR A 70 -5.94 3.67 -6.98
CA TYR A 70 -5.29 3.32 -5.73
C TYR A 70 -3.78 3.29 -5.94
N PHE A 71 -3.02 3.71 -4.95
CA PHE A 71 -1.56 3.59 -5.03
C PHE A 71 -1.00 3.18 -3.67
N ILE A 72 -0.12 2.19 -3.69
CA ILE A 72 0.61 1.73 -2.51
C ILE A 72 1.95 2.46 -2.45
N VAL A 73 2.28 2.98 -1.27
CA VAL A 73 3.56 3.63 -0.99
C VAL A 73 4.34 2.78 -0.01
N ASN A 74 5.55 2.42 -0.38
CA ASN A 74 6.47 1.62 0.42
C ASN A 74 7.71 2.46 0.72
N GLN A 75 7.98 2.77 1.99
CA GLN A 75 9.07 3.64 2.41
C GLN A 75 10.04 2.92 3.34
N LEU A 76 11.33 2.99 3.04
CA LEU A 76 12.39 2.55 3.94
C LEU A 76 12.51 3.48 5.15
N GLY A 77 12.64 2.89 6.31
CA GLY A 77 12.60 3.61 7.58
C GLY A 77 13.83 4.46 7.86
N TYR A 78 15.00 4.09 7.35
CA TYR A 78 16.27 4.81 7.55
C TYR A 78 16.51 5.87 6.47
N SER A 79 16.63 5.49 5.21
CA SER A 79 16.95 6.42 4.11
C SER A 79 15.81 7.34 3.74
N ARG A 80 14.58 6.98 4.06
CA ARG A 80 13.35 7.64 3.58
C ARG A 80 13.17 7.53 2.07
N ARG A 81 13.92 6.66 1.40
CA ARG A 81 13.66 6.28 0.03
C ARG A 81 12.34 5.56 -0.03
N PHE A 82 11.54 5.83 -1.04
CA PHE A 82 10.24 5.20 -1.19
C PHE A 82 9.98 4.84 -2.65
N HIS A 83 9.15 3.85 -2.82
CA HIS A 83 8.55 3.47 -4.09
C HIS A 83 7.04 3.57 -3.96
N PHE A 84 6.35 3.94 -5.03
CA PHE A 84 4.90 3.79 -5.11
C PHE A 84 4.49 3.19 -6.45
N TRP A 85 3.41 2.43 -6.41
CA TRP A 85 2.83 1.77 -7.57
C TRP A 85 1.33 2.00 -7.58
N CYS A 86 0.77 2.28 -8.78
CA CYS A 86 -0.63 2.59 -9.01
C CYS A 86 -1.38 1.39 -9.56
N ALA A 87 -2.56 1.13 -9.01
CA ALA A 87 -3.40 0.01 -9.35
C ALA A 87 -4.90 0.37 -9.35
N ASN A 88 -5.71 -0.51 -9.95
CA ASN A 88 -7.17 -0.40 -9.97
C ASN A 88 -7.85 -0.96 -8.71
N SER A 89 -7.12 -1.63 -7.84
CA SER A 89 -7.60 -2.21 -6.59
C SER A 89 -6.56 -2.08 -5.47
N GLN A 90 -7.00 -2.19 -4.21
CA GLN A 90 -6.16 -2.23 -3.00
C GLN A 90 -6.36 -3.54 -2.22
N ASP A 91 -6.69 -4.63 -2.90
CA ASP A 91 -6.84 -5.95 -2.30
C ASP A 91 -5.51 -6.59 -1.91
N ALA A 92 -5.54 -7.84 -1.46
CA ALA A 92 -4.37 -8.55 -0.98
C ALA A 92 -3.33 -8.76 -2.08
N GLU A 93 -3.78 -9.20 -3.25
CA GLU A 93 -2.93 -9.49 -4.41
C GLU A 93 -2.19 -8.23 -4.89
N HIS A 94 -2.89 -7.10 -4.99
CA HIS A 94 -2.27 -5.81 -5.32
C HIS A 94 -1.33 -5.31 -4.22
N THR A 95 -1.63 -5.59 -2.94
CA THR A 95 -0.73 -5.26 -1.84
C THR A 95 0.58 -6.03 -1.96
N TYR A 96 0.51 -7.34 -2.24
CA TYR A 96 1.71 -8.18 -2.41
C TYR A 96 2.51 -7.76 -3.64
N GLU A 97 1.85 -7.49 -4.74
CA GLU A 97 2.49 -6.98 -5.97
C GLU A 97 3.22 -5.65 -5.70
N GLY A 98 2.58 -4.71 -5.02
CA GLY A 98 3.18 -3.43 -4.70
C GLY A 98 4.38 -3.53 -3.74
N LEU A 99 4.37 -4.50 -2.81
CA LEU A 99 5.54 -4.81 -1.97
C LEU A 99 6.68 -5.37 -2.82
N ILE A 100 6.40 -6.35 -3.67
CA ILE A 100 7.42 -6.98 -4.54
C ILE A 100 8.07 -5.94 -5.45
N ARG A 101 7.28 -5.08 -6.10
CA ARG A 101 7.81 -4.00 -6.95
C ARG A 101 8.72 -3.05 -6.17
N SER A 102 8.39 -2.77 -4.92
CA SER A 102 9.27 -1.94 -4.09
C SER A 102 10.56 -2.66 -3.70
N PHE A 103 10.52 -3.97 -3.43
CA PHE A 103 11.74 -4.76 -3.19
C PHE A 103 12.64 -4.79 -4.43
N GLU A 104 12.05 -4.95 -5.63
CA GLU A 104 12.76 -4.88 -6.90
C GLU A 104 13.38 -3.48 -7.12
N TYR A 105 12.64 -2.40 -6.83
CA TYR A 105 13.13 -1.02 -6.93
C TYR A 105 14.27 -0.71 -5.97
N PHE A 106 14.24 -1.25 -4.75
CA PHE A 106 15.32 -1.10 -3.76
C PHE A 106 16.47 -2.09 -3.98
N CYS A 107 16.32 -3.06 -4.89
CA CYS A 107 17.23 -4.18 -5.08
C CYS A 107 17.50 -4.95 -3.78
N GLY A 108 16.48 -5.07 -2.90
CA GLY A 108 16.59 -5.77 -1.63
C GLY A 108 15.35 -5.61 -0.75
N VAL A 109 15.34 -6.33 0.36
CA VAL A 109 14.20 -6.44 1.27
C VAL A 109 14.61 -6.00 2.67
N ALA A 110 13.81 -5.16 3.34
CA ALA A 110 14.04 -4.82 4.74
C ALA A 110 13.69 -6.02 5.66
N GLU A 111 14.35 -6.12 6.81
CA GLU A 111 14.11 -7.19 7.80
C GLU A 111 12.65 -7.24 8.26
N GLU A 112 12.01 -6.09 8.42
CA GLU A 112 10.63 -5.96 8.86
C GLU A 112 9.80 -5.16 7.87
N VAL A 113 8.57 -5.62 7.59
CA VAL A 113 7.57 -4.86 6.83
C VAL A 113 6.41 -4.48 7.74
N LEU A 114 6.27 -3.19 8.00
CA LEU A 114 5.19 -2.63 8.81
C LEU A 114 3.96 -2.40 7.93
N VAL A 115 2.93 -3.21 8.14
CA VAL A 115 1.65 -3.13 7.42
C VAL A 115 0.57 -2.45 8.27
N ASP A 116 -0.35 -1.73 7.61
CA ASP A 116 -1.56 -1.25 8.29
C ASP A 116 -2.51 -2.41 8.61
N ASN A 117 -3.43 -2.17 9.55
CA ASN A 117 -4.45 -3.15 9.96
C ASN A 117 -5.54 -3.39 8.89
N GLN A 118 -5.20 -3.31 7.61
CA GLN A 118 -6.10 -3.66 6.53
C GLN A 118 -6.35 -5.17 6.47
N LYS A 119 -7.56 -5.59 6.13
CA LYS A 119 -7.93 -7.02 6.03
C LYS A 119 -7.08 -7.80 5.02
N SER A 120 -6.49 -7.13 4.05
CA SER A 120 -5.52 -7.72 3.12
C SER A 120 -4.27 -8.27 3.80
N ALA A 121 -3.86 -7.68 4.93
CA ALA A 121 -2.66 -8.04 5.66
C ALA A 121 -2.97 -8.66 7.04
N VAL A 122 -3.93 -8.09 7.79
CA VAL A 122 -4.24 -8.46 9.18
C VAL A 122 -5.68 -8.94 9.30
N LEU A 123 -5.86 -10.21 9.64
CA LEU A 123 -7.18 -10.82 9.86
C LEU A 123 -7.78 -10.47 11.22
N ALA A 124 -6.95 -10.37 12.25
CA ALA A 124 -7.36 -9.98 13.61
C ALA A 124 -6.19 -9.34 14.35
N HIS A 125 -6.49 -8.26 15.10
CA HIS A 125 -5.53 -7.57 15.96
C HIS A 125 -6.23 -7.26 17.30
N PRO A 126 -6.38 -8.26 18.19
CA PRO A 126 -6.97 -8.06 19.51
C PRO A 126 -6.06 -7.16 20.36
N VAL A 127 -6.67 -6.35 21.24
CA VAL A 127 -5.95 -5.35 22.07
C VAL A 127 -4.88 -6.00 22.97
N ASN A 128 -5.12 -7.25 23.41
CA ASN A 128 -4.23 -8.01 24.30
C ASN A 128 -3.91 -9.42 23.76
N GLY A 129 -3.87 -9.61 22.46
CA GLY A 129 -3.60 -10.91 21.84
C GLY A 129 -2.62 -10.84 20.67
N GLU A 130 -2.26 -12.00 20.16
CA GLU A 130 -1.38 -12.11 19.01
C GLU A 130 -2.06 -11.63 17.73
N VAL A 131 -1.30 -10.93 16.88
CA VAL A 131 -1.76 -10.49 15.58
C VAL A 131 -1.89 -11.70 14.66
N ARG A 132 -3.05 -11.87 14.03
CA ARG A 132 -3.26 -12.89 13.00
C ARG A 132 -3.14 -12.28 11.62
N PHE A 133 -2.04 -12.59 10.96
CA PHE A 133 -1.81 -12.19 9.58
C PHE A 133 -2.55 -13.09 8.59
N ASN A 134 -2.79 -12.56 7.38
CA ASN A 134 -3.25 -13.35 6.25
C ASN A 134 -2.18 -14.40 5.90
N GLN A 135 -2.59 -15.67 5.66
CA GLN A 135 -1.65 -16.75 5.36
C GLN A 135 -0.78 -16.44 4.13
N ARG A 136 -1.34 -15.89 3.07
CA ARG A 136 -0.58 -15.51 1.87
C ARG A 136 0.45 -14.40 2.15
N LEU A 137 0.20 -13.50 3.11
CA LEU A 137 1.23 -12.55 3.56
C LEU A 137 2.37 -13.26 4.29
N LEU A 138 2.07 -14.30 5.09
CA LEU A 138 3.10 -15.11 5.74
C LEU A 138 3.92 -15.91 4.73
N ASP A 139 3.27 -16.45 3.70
CA ASP A 139 3.94 -17.16 2.61
C ASP A 139 4.87 -16.21 1.83
N LEU A 140 4.40 -14.99 1.51
CA LEU A 140 5.22 -13.94 0.89
C LEU A 140 6.40 -13.56 1.80
N ALA A 141 6.15 -13.39 3.08
CA ALA A 141 7.16 -13.02 4.07
C ALA A 141 8.25 -14.10 4.19
N SER A 142 7.84 -15.37 4.21
CA SER A 142 8.77 -16.51 4.20
C SER A 142 9.59 -16.55 2.91
N HIS A 143 8.97 -16.28 1.75
CA HIS A 143 9.62 -16.29 0.45
C HIS A 143 10.70 -15.20 0.30
N TYR A 144 10.44 -14.00 0.82
CA TYR A 144 11.36 -12.85 0.75
C TYR A 144 12.21 -12.67 2.01
N GLY A 145 11.99 -13.45 3.07
CA GLY A 145 12.80 -13.45 4.29
C GLY A 145 12.49 -12.31 5.26
N PHE A 146 11.38 -11.59 5.12
CA PHE A 146 11.04 -10.49 6.03
C PHE A 146 10.05 -10.92 7.15
N VAL A 147 9.99 -10.14 8.21
CA VAL A 147 9.03 -10.32 9.31
C VAL A 147 7.90 -9.30 9.17
N PRO A 148 6.63 -9.71 8.97
CA PRO A 148 5.51 -8.78 8.94
C PRO A 148 5.23 -8.24 10.35
N LYS A 149 5.04 -6.93 10.47
CA LYS A 149 4.64 -6.23 11.70
C LYS A 149 3.34 -5.47 11.45
N ALA A 150 2.42 -5.52 12.39
CA ALA A 150 1.19 -4.75 12.32
C ALA A 150 1.31 -3.45 13.12
N CYS A 151 0.74 -2.37 12.61
CA CYS A 151 0.61 -1.12 13.35
C CYS A 151 -0.22 -1.33 14.62
N LYS A 152 0.29 -0.92 15.79
CA LYS A 152 -0.49 -1.02 17.05
C LYS A 152 -1.75 -0.18 16.96
N PRO A 153 -2.94 -0.76 17.26
CA PRO A 153 -4.19 -0.01 17.30
C PRO A 153 -4.08 1.23 18.20
N TYR A 154 -4.71 2.32 17.82
CA TYR A 154 -4.78 3.58 18.59
C TYR A 154 -3.45 4.31 18.86
N ARG A 155 -2.33 3.88 18.31
CA ARG A 155 -1.07 4.62 18.37
C ARG A 155 -0.83 5.38 17.05
N ALA A 156 -1.55 6.48 16.83
CA ALA A 156 -1.39 7.38 15.67
C ALA A 156 0.05 7.91 15.47
N ARG A 157 0.93 7.73 16.45
CA ARG A 157 2.32 8.24 16.42
C ARG A 157 3.28 7.39 15.58
N THR A 158 3.00 6.10 15.40
CA THR A 158 3.77 5.20 14.51
C THR A 158 3.45 5.47 13.04
N LYS A 159 2.23 5.91 12.74
CA LYS A 159 1.71 6.16 11.39
C LYS A 159 2.01 7.56 10.84
N GLY A 160 2.52 8.47 11.66
CA GLY A 160 2.76 9.88 11.25
C GLY A 160 3.85 10.08 10.19
N LYS A 161 4.58 9.01 9.81
CA LYS A 161 5.55 9.02 8.69
C LYS A 161 4.85 8.68 7.37
N ASP A 162 3.94 7.70 7.38
CA ASP A 162 3.30 7.14 6.17
C ASP A 162 2.22 8.05 5.61
N GLU A 163 1.34 8.61 6.45
CA GLU A 163 0.34 9.59 6.03
C GLU A 163 0.98 10.80 5.31
N ARG A 164 2.24 11.13 5.67
CA ARG A 164 3.00 12.19 5.00
C ARG A 164 3.45 11.78 3.60
N MET A 165 3.80 10.49 3.37
CA MET A 165 4.25 10.05 2.05
C MET A 165 3.11 9.90 1.06
N VAL A 166 1.96 9.37 1.48
CA VAL A 166 0.74 9.40 0.66
C VAL A 166 0.37 10.85 0.30
N GLY A 167 0.43 11.78 1.28
CA GLY A 167 0.23 13.20 1.05
C GLY A 167 1.28 13.82 0.10
N TYR A 168 2.55 13.39 0.22
CA TYR A 168 3.64 13.86 -0.64
C TYR A 168 3.43 13.43 -2.10
N VAL A 169 3.10 12.17 -2.35
CA VAL A 169 2.78 11.67 -3.69
C VAL A 169 1.58 12.43 -4.28
N LYS A 170 0.49 12.60 -3.52
CA LYS A 170 -0.67 13.38 -3.97
C LYS A 170 -0.31 14.82 -4.31
N GLY A 171 0.46 15.49 -3.46
CA GLY A 171 0.78 16.91 -3.58
C GLY A 171 1.88 17.24 -4.61
N ASN A 172 2.70 16.25 -5.00
CA ASN A 172 3.81 16.49 -5.92
C ASN A 172 3.66 15.75 -7.24
N PHE A 173 3.30 14.48 -7.24
CA PHE A 173 3.12 13.70 -8.47
C PHE A 173 1.75 13.96 -9.11
N PHE A 174 0.64 13.70 -8.40
CA PHE A 174 -0.71 13.82 -8.97
C PHE A 174 -1.19 15.27 -9.16
N VAL A 175 -0.57 16.25 -8.54
CA VAL A 175 -0.82 17.67 -8.86
C VAL A 175 -0.19 18.03 -10.21
N ARG A 176 0.97 17.47 -10.52
CA ARG A 176 1.72 17.72 -11.76
C ARG A 176 1.16 16.92 -12.94
N TYR A 177 0.83 15.65 -12.74
CA TYR A 177 0.31 14.74 -13.75
C TYR A 177 -1.14 14.40 -13.44
N ARG A 178 -2.06 14.87 -14.28
CA ARG A 178 -3.51 14.74 -14.04
C ARG A 178 -4.24 13.89 -15.08
N SER A 179 -3.57 13.52 -16.15
CA SER A 179 -4.13 12.73 -17.24
C SER A 179 -3.08 11.75 -17.75
N PHE A 180 -3.49 10.52 -18.01
CA PHE A 180 -2.64 9.42 -18.43
C PHE A 180 -3.30 8.65 -19.56
N GLU A 181 -2.51 8.18 -20.52
CA GLU A 181 -3.01 7.40 -21.66
C GLU A 181 -3.50 6.01 -21.22
N SER A 182 -2.81 5.41 -20.25
CA SER A 182 -3.08 4.05 -19.76
C SER A 182 -2.50 3.85 -18.37
N TRP A 183 -2.85 2.73 -17.72
CA TRP A 183 -2.23 2.28 -16.47
C TRP A 183 -0.71 2.08 -16.59
N ALA A 184 -0.26 1.58 -17.74
CA ALA A 184 1.17 1.42 -18.03
C ALA A 184 1.88 2.77 -18.08
N HIS A 185 1.30 3.76 -18.81
CA HIS A 185 1.83 5.11 -18.89
C HIS A 185 1.89 5.80 -17.51
N LEU A 186 0.83 5.65 -16.69
CA LEU A 186 0.82 6.17 -15.31
C LEU A 186 2.00 5.63 -14.49
N ASN A 187 2.19 4.30 -14.49
CA ASN A 187 3.26 3.68 -13.71
C ASN A 187 4.66 4.00 -14.28
N GLN A 188 4.80 4.13 -15.59
CA GLN A 188 6.04 4.56 -16.23
C GLN A 188 6.45 5.99 -15.81
N LEU A 189 5.49 6.91 -15.79
CA LEU A 189 5.71 8.28 -15.30
C LEU A 189 6.02 8.30 -13.80
N ALA A 190 5.41 7.41 -13.01
CA ALA A 190 5.70 7.27 -11.59
C ALA A 190 7.16 6.85 -11.36
N GLU A 191 7.65 5.82 -12.06
CA GLU A 191 9.05 5.36 -12.01
C GLU A 191 10.03 6.47 -12.42
N LYS A 192 9.73 7.16 -13.52
CA LYS A 192 10.54 8.29 -13.98
C LYS A 192 10.62 9.39 -12.93
N TRP A 193 9.48 9.80 -12.37
CA TRP A 193 9.42 10.83 -11.35
C TRP A 193 10.13 10.43 -10.06
N LEU A 194 10.04 9.14 -9.67
CA LEU A 194 10.78 8.62 -8.52
C LEU A 194 12.29 8.77 -8.72
N ALA A 195 12.81 8.36 -9.88
CA ALA A 195 14.23 8.41 -10.19
C ALA A 195 14.77 9.86 -10.35
N GLU A 196 14.02 10.73 -11.03
CA GLU A 196 14.50 12.07 -11.39
C GLU A 196 14.25 13.13 -10.30
N GLU A 197 13.22 12.98 -9.47
CA GLU A 197 12.82 14.01 -8.52
C GLU A 197 12.74 13.52 -7.06
N ALA A 198 12.18 12.33 -6.84
CA ALA A 198 11.95 11.87 -5.49
C ALA A 198 13.23 11.35 -4.82
N ASP A 199 14.04 10.58 -5.53
CA ASP A 199 15.28 10.00 -5.01
C ASP A 199 16.39 11.03 -4.77
N PRO A 200 16.65 11.98 -5.69
CA PRO A 200 17.70 12.99 -5.46
C PRO A 200 17.28 14.11 -4.50
N ARG A 201 16.03 14.13 -4.01
CA ARG A 201 15.57 15.18 -3.11
C ARG A 201 16.33 15.23 -1.79
N ILE A 202 16.50 16.43 -1.24
CA ILE A 202 16.94 16.61 0.14
C ILE A 202 15.72 16.40 1.06
N HIS A 203 15.84 15.45 2.00
CA HIS A 203 14.76 15.15 2.93
C HIS A 203 14.59 16.27 3.95
N GLY A 204 13.38 16.85 4.04
CA GLY A 204 13.10 18.05 4.82
C GLY A 204 13.47 17.97 6.32
N THR A 205 13.40 16.79 6.92
CA THR A 205 13.74 16.58 8.34
C THR A 205 15.21 16.15 8.53
N LEU A 206 15.71 15.24 7.69
CA LEU A 206 17.07 14.71 7.82
C LEU A 206 18.11 15.68 7.30
N LYS A 207 17.73 16.56 6.37
CA LYS A 207 18.65 17.50 5.68
C LYS A 207 19.74 16.83 4.87
N GLU A 208 19.50 15.59 4.48
CA GLU A 208 20.39 14.74 3.68
C GLU A 208 19.69 14.36 2.37
N VAL A 209 20.48 14.03 1.34
CA VAL A 209 19.98 13.49 0.07
C VAL A 209 19.51 12.06 0.28
N VAL A 210 18.28 11.77 -0.14
CA VAL A 210 17.66 10.45 0.09
C VAL A 210 18.47 9.33 -0.55
N LEU A 211 18.94 9.53 -1.78
CA LEU A 211 19.71 8.53 -2.52
C LEU A 211 21.08 8.25 -1.85
N GLU A 212 21.80 9.28 -1.41
CA GLU A 212 23.09 9.10 -0.71
C GLU A 212 22.93 8.31 0.59
N ARG A 213 21.85 8.58 1.33
CA ARG A 213 21.50 7.84 2.54
C ARG A 213 21.09 6.39 2.23
N PHE A 214 20.42 6.18 1.09
CA PHE A 214 20.07 4.83 0.64
C PHE A 214 21.30 4.01 0.28
N GLU A 215 22.34 4.58 -0.28
CA GLU A 215 23.60 3.85 -0.56
C GLU A 215 24.25 3.28 0.71
N GLN A 216 24.00 3.89 1.88
CA GLN A 216 24.43 3.34 3.18
C GLN A 216 23.51 2.21 3.64
N GLU A 217 22.23 2.25 3.30
CA GLU A 217 21.21 1.26 3.69
C GLU A 217 21.23 0.02 2.80
N ARG A 218 21.46 0.20 1.49
CA ARG A 218 21.38 -0.85 0.47
C ARG A 218 22.16 -2.13 0.79
N PRO A 219 23.43 -2.09 1.25
CA PRO A 219 24.19 -3.31 1.56
C PRO A 219 23.66 -4.10 2.75
N LEU A 220 22.76 -3.52 3.54
CA LEU A 220 22.15 -4.12 4.73
C LEU A 220 20.74 -4.69 4.46
N LEU A 221 20.23 -4.51 3.25
CA LEU A 221 18.98 -5.14 2.82
C LEU A 221 19.22 -6.63 2.54
N LEU A 222 18.20 -7.46 2.81
CA LEU A 222 18.20 -8.87 2.44
C LEU A 222 18.17 -9.00 0.90
N GLY A 223 18.82 -10.04 0.37
CA GLY A 223 18.84 -10.30 -1.07
C GLY A 223 17.47 -10.71 -1.60
N LEU A 224 17.22 -10.39 -2.87
CA LEU A 224 16.01 -10.85 -3.56
C LEU A 224 16.09 -12.36 -3.83
N PRO A 225 14.97 -13.10 -3.74
CA PRO A 225 14.92 -14.51 -4.12
C PRO A 225 15.12 -14.67 -5.64
N ALA A 226 15.65 -15.82 -6.04
CA ALA A 226 15.89 -16.14 -7.46
C ALA A 226 14.59 -16.23 -8.28
N VAL A 227 13.47 -16.60 -7.65
CA VAL A 227 12.17 -16.73 -8.28
C VAL A 227 11.23 -15.69 -7.68
N ARG A 228 10.55 -14.95 -8.53
CA ARG A 228 9.53 -13.98 -8.13
C ARG A 228 8.29 -14.70 -7.57
N TYR A 229 7.75 -14.23 -6.47
CA TYR A 229 6.50 -14.75 -5.91
C TYR A 229 5.31 -14.47 -6.85
N ASP A 230 4.42 -15.46 -7.00
CA ASP A 230 3.23 -15.36 -7.86
C ASP A 230 2.09 -14.66 -7.09
N THR A 231 1.75 -13.45 -7.52
CA THR A 231 0.68 -12.62 -6.93
C THR A 231 -0.69 -12.83 -7.60
N ALA A 232 -0.81 -13.78 -8.53
CA ALA A 232 -2.08 -14.08 -9.19
C ALA A 232 -3.17 -14.50 -8.20
N TYR A 233 -4.42 -14.17 -8.52
CA TYR A 233 -5.56 -14.76 -7.82
C TYR A 233 -5.60 -16.26 -8.08
N PHE A 234 -5.87 -17.03 -7.05
CA PHE A 234 -5.91 -18.48 -7.10
C PHE A 234 -7.33 -18.98 -6.83
N GLU A 235 -7.83 -19.81 -7.74
CA GLU A 235 -9.14 -20.42 -7.63
C GLU A 235 -9.08 -21.90 -8.04
N LEU A 236 -9.82 -22.78 -7.35
CA LEU A 236 -10.03 -24.15 -7.77
C LEU A 236 -11.35 -24.24 -8.52
N ARG A 237 -11.32 -24.90 -9.69
CA ARG A 237 -12.51 -25.14 -10.52
C ARG A 237 -12.58 -26.60 -10.95
N LYS A 238 -13.79 -27.18 -10.88
CA LYS A 238 -14.04 -28.51 -11.38
C LYS A 238 -14.43 -28.42 -12.84
N VAL A 239 -13.87 -29.29 -13.68
CA VAL A 239 -14.24 -29.41 -15.09
C VAL A 239 -15.60 -30.07 -15.21
N GLY A 240 -16.51 -29.42 -15.93
CA GLY A 240 -17.80 -30.02 -16.30
C GLY A 240 -17.68 -31.19 -17.25
N TRP A 241 -18.75 -32.00 -17.39
CA TRP A 241 -18.79 -33.09 -18.36
C TRP A 241 -18.83 -32.62 -19.82
N ASP A 242 -19.06 -31.32 -20.01
CA ASP A 242 -19.02 -30.63 -21.28
C ASP A 242 -17.63 -30.03 -21.60
N ALA A 243 -16.60 -30.41 -20.83
CA ALA A 243 -15.22 -29.96 -20.95
C ALA A 243 -15.02 -28.42 -20.76
N TYR A 244 -15.82 -27.80 -19.87
CA TYR A 244 -15.69 -26.38 -19.52
C TYR A 244 -15.46 -26.18 -18.02
N ILE A 245 -14.80 -25.08 -17.72
CA ILE A 245 -14.71 -24.47 -16.36
C ILE A 245 -15.37 -23.12 -16.36
N ASP A 246 -16.09 -22.79 -15.27
CA ASP A 246 -16.69 -21.48 -15.05
C ASP A 246 -15.76 -20.65 -14.17
N VAL A 247 -15.32 -19.47 -14.67
CA VAL A 247 -14.43 -18.58 -13.97
C VAL A 247 -14.99 -17.15 -14.07
N ARG A 248 -15.39 -16.58 -12.95
CA ARG A 248 -15.90 -15.20 -12.86
C ARG A 248 -16.98 -14.84 -13.88
N GLY A 249 -17.91 -15.78 -14.11
CA GLY A 249 -19.04 -15.61 -15.04
C GLY A 249 -18.72 -15.89 -16.51
N ASN A 250 -17.50 -16.27 -16.86
CA ASN A 250 -17.12 -16.71 -18.19
C ASN A 250 -16.83 -18.20 -18.21
N ARG A 251 -17.01 -18.83 -19.38
CA ARG A 251 -16.75 -20.26 -19.58
C ARG A 251 -15.51 -20.44 -20.46
N TYR A 252 -14.61 -21.32 -20.03
CA TYR A 252 -13.37 -21.63 -20.74
C TYR A 252 -13.31 -23.14 -21.04
N SER A 253 -13.04 -23.48 -22.29
CA SER A 253 -12.87 -24.89 -22.69
C SER A 253 -11.53 -25.42 -22.21
N VAL A 254 -11.51 -26.69 -21.83
CA VAL A 254 -10.31 -27.45 -21.47
C VAL A 254 -10.33 -28.78 -22.19
N PRO A 255 -9.19 -29.50 -22.31
CA PRO A 255 -9.18 -30.85 -22.95
C PRO A 255 -10.21 -31.80 -22.32
N GLY A 256 -10.94 -32.54 -23.17
CA GLY A 256 -12.04 -33.39 -22.74
C GLY A 256 -11.64 -34.53 -21.79
N GLU A 257 -10.39 -35.00 -21.87
CA GLU A 257 -9.81 -35.97 -20.94
C GLU A 257 -9.75 -35.50 -19.49
N LEU A 258 -9.87 -34.17 -19.24
CA LEU A 258 -9.86 -33.59 -17.91
C LEU A 258 -11.25 -33.45 -17.29
N CYS A 259 -12.32 -33.90 -17.95
CA CYS A 259 -13.68 -33.89 -17.41
C CYS A 259 -13.73 -34.49 -16.00
N GLY A 260 -14.37 -33.82 -15.07
CA GLY A 260 -14.47 -34.24 -13.66
C GLY A 260 -13.23 -33.95 -12.80
N SER A 261 -12.09 -33.58 -13.40
CA SER A 261 -10.87 -33.19 -12.67
C SER A 261 -11.01 -31.82 -12.04
N THR A 262 -10.19 -31.55 -11.03
CA THR A 262 -10.06 -30.22 -10.41
C THR A 262 -8.86 -29.49 -10.99
N MET A 263 -9.11 -28.28 -11.53
CA MET A 263 -8.12 -27.43 -12.13
C MET A 263 -7.75 -26.29 -11.17
N GLN A 264 -6.48 -25.89 -11.21
CA GLN A 264 -6.01 -24.66 -10.58
C GLN A 264 -6.08 -23.52 -11.60
N VAL A 265 -6.85 -22.50 -11.29
CA VAL A 265 -6.97 -21.31 -12.13
C VAL A 265 -6.20 -20.17 -11.47
N ARG A 266 -5.25 -19.60 -12.20
CA ARG A 266 -4.49 -18.43 -11.80
C ARG A 266 -4.88 -17.27 -12.70
N ILE A 267 -5.30 -16.16 -12.09
CA ILE A 267 -5.68 -14.93 -12.79
C ILE A 267 -4.67 -13.86 -12.42
N GLY A 268 -3.80 -13.52 -13.36
CA GLY A 268 -2.81 -12.47 -13.16
C GLY A 268 -3.45 -11.08 -12.97
N LEU A 269 -2.74 -10.16 -12.36
CA LEU A 269 -3.17 -8.75 -12.24
C LEU A 269 -3.21 -8.04 -13.60
N ASP A 270 -2.58 -8.63 -14.62
CA ASP A 270 -2.67 -8.27 -16.04
C ASP A 270 -3.97 -8.77 -16.71
N GLY A 271 -4.81 -9.49 -15.98
CA GLY A 271 -6.04 -10.11 -16.49
C GLY A 271 -5.82 -11.41 -17.24
N VAL A 272 -4.59 -11.90 -17.38
CA VAL A 272 -4.31 -13.16 -18.06
C VAL A 272 -4.71 -14.34 -17.18
N LEU A 273 -5.56 -15.20 -17.72
CA LEU A 273 -6.01 -16.44 -17.07
C LEU A 273 -5.12 -17.61 -17.51
N ARG A 274 -4.59 -18.36 -16.54
CA ARG A 274 -3.81 -19.57 -16.74
C ARG A 274 -4.47 -20.71 -15.98
N VAL A 275 -4.66 -21.84 -16.65
CA VAL A 275 -5.30 -23.05 -16.09
C VAL A 275 -4.27 -24.15 -15.97
N PHE A 276 -4.18 -24.76 -14.80
CA PHE A 276 -3.23 -25.82 -14.51
C PHE A 276 -3.94 -27.09 -14.04
N HIS A 277 -3.45 -28.25 -14.52
CA HIS A 277 -3.74 -29.55 -13.95
C HIS A 277 -2.49 -30.05 -13.24
N GLY A 278 -2.48 -30.02 -11.90
CA GLY A 278 -1.25 -30.17 -11.14
C GLY A 278 -0.27 -29.03 -11.44
N GLU A 279 0.91 -29.38 -11.95
CA GLU A 279 1.95 -28.41 -12.35
C GLU A 279 1.93 -28.07 -13.85
N THR A 280 1.10 -28.76 -14.63
CA THR A 280 1.06 -28.60 -16.08
C THR A 280 0.07 -27.54 -16.51
N LEU A 281 0.54 -26.56 -17.29
CA LEU A 281 -0.32 -25.57 -17.94
C LEU A 281 -1.14 -26.25 -19.04
N VAL A 282 -2.46 -26.01 -19.04
CA VAL A 282 -3.43 -26.60 -19.97
C VAL A 282 -3.83 -25.66 -21.08
#